data_af5f816127b29d559f7c38255df83244
#
_entry.id   af5f816127b29d559f7c38255df83244
#
_cell.length_a   1.000
_cell.length_b   1.000
_cell.length_c   1.000
_cell.angle_alpha   90.00
_cell.angle_beta   90.00
_cell.angle_gamma   90.00
#
_symmetry.space_group_name_H-M   'P 1'
#
loop_
_entity.id
_entity.type
_entity.pdbx_description
1 polymer ?
#
loop_
_entity_poly.entity_id
_entity_poly.type
_entity_poly.pdbx_seq_one_letter_code
_entity_poly.pdbx_strand_id
1 'polypeptide(L)'
;MKFSVVALCATMLLSGCDLTNKQKGALIGTAAGGAAGTGLGAGIGALIGGKKGAKLGSMIGAGVGVAAGATAGTLIGKKMDKAKAAAAALAQAETYTDANGLGGVKVTFDNGILFQTGKATLTTSAQNTLRKFAQNVLNVYNDVDVNVYGFASSDGSDATNLTLSQSRAQAVTNYLISCGVNPSQIRMTTGYGENPEYLVYNANGTENMPASRRVELYMYASEAMIQAANAGTLK
;
A
#
# COMPACT_ATOMS: atom_id res chain seq x y z
N MET A 1 -18.49 6.55 41.91
CA MET A 1 -18.22 7.51 40.83
C MET A 1 -16.98 7.07 40.05
N LYS A 2 -17.12 6.15 39.09
CA LYS A 2 -16.03 5.73 38.16
C LYS A 2 -16.67 5.25 36.87
N PHE A 3 -17.32 6.13 36.14
CA PHE A 3 -17.80 5.89 34.78
C PHE A 3 -17.78 7.25 34.07
N SER A 4 -16.73 7.61 33.37
CA SER A 4 -16.75 8.74 32.43
C SER A 4 -15.49 8.97 31.59
N VAL A 5 -14.63 7.97 31.36
CA VAL A 5 -13.43 8.20 30.53
C VAL A 5 -13.48 7.41 29.20
N VAL A 6 -14.35 6.41 29.08
CA VAL A 6 -14.41 5.57 27.87
C VAL A 6 -15.31 6.16 26.76
N ALA A 7 -16.19 7.10 27.08
CA ALA A 7 -17.15 7.67 26.10
C ALA A 7 -16.58 8.81 25.22
N LEU A 8 -15.42 9.36 25.52
CA LEU A 8 -14.89 10.55 24.80
C LEU A 8 -14.01 10.21 23.59
N CYS A 9 -13.57 8.96 23.43
CA CYS A 9 -12.76 8.57 22.26
C CYS A 9 -13.56 8.16 21.02
N ALA A 10 -14.87 7.95 21.13
CA ALA A 10 -15.68 7.45 20.02
C ALA A 10 -16.24 8.54 19.09
N THR A 11 -16.18 9.83 19.48
CA THR A 11 -16.81 10.92 18.71
C THR A 11 -15.88 11.68 17.76
N MET A 12 -14.57 11.43 17.78
CA MET A 12 -13.60 12.11 16.88
C MET A 12 -13.34 11.40 15.56
N LEU A 13 -14.01 10.26 15.29
CA LEU A 13 -13.78 9.46 14.07
C LEU A 13 -14.66 9.86 12.87
N LEU A 14 -15.42 10.95 12.96
CA LEU A 14 -16.39 11.35 11.91
C LEU A 14 -16.01 12.62 11.12
N SER A 15 -14.91 13.28 11.44
CA SER A 15 -14.39 14.36 10.59
C SER A 15 -13.25 13.80 9.74
N GLY A 16 -13.46 13.74 8.42
CA GLY A 16 -12.52 13.21 7.41
C GLY A 16 -11.21 13.99 7.30
N CYS A 17 -10.43 14.03 8.38
CA CYS A 17 -9.05 14.48 8.35
C CYS A 17 -8.16 13.34 7.88
N ASP A 18 -7.42 13.57 6.84
CA ASP A 18 -6.37 12.67 6.31
C ASP A 18 -5.26 12.52 7.38
N LEU A 19 -5.36 11.47 8.19
CA LEU A 19 -4.40 11.19 9.26
C LEU A 19 -3.07 10.74 8.65
N THR A 20 -1.97 11.35 9.09
CA THR A 20 -0.63 10.90 8.73
C THR A 20 -0.35 9.48 9.24
N ASN A 21 0.61 8.77 8.63
CA ASN A 21 1.03 7.44 9.08
C ASN A 21 1.47 7.42 10.56
N LYS A 22 2.09 8.50 11.02
CA LYS A 22 2.46 8.68 12.43
C LYS A 22 1.24 8.67 13.35
N GLN A 23 0.17 9.39 12.98
CA GLN A 23 -1.06 9.48 13.77
C GLN A 23 -1.81 8.14 13.74
N LYS A 24 -1.85 7.46 12.58
CA LYS A 24 -2.41 6.10 12.43
C LYS A 24 -1.64 5.09 13.29
N GLY A 25 -0.30 5.10 13.26
CA GLY A 25 0.54 4.22 14.06
C GLY A 25 0.34 4.40 15.58
N ALA A 26 0.20 5.64 16.05
CA ALA A 26 -0.03 5.93 17.48
C ALA A 26 -1.42 5.45 17.95
N LEU A 27 -2.46 5.63 17.15
CA LEU A 27 -3.83 5.20 17.46
C LEU A 27 -3.96 3.66 17.52
N ILE A 28 -3.29 2.96 16.64
CA ILE A 28 -3.38 1.50 16.54
C ILE A 28 -2.48 0.83 17.56
N GLY A 29 -1.29 1.37 17.83
CA GLY A 29 -0.39 0.85 18.84
C GLY A 29 -1.00 0.89 20.26
N THR A 30 -1.87 1.87 20.57
CA THR A 30 -2.58 1.93 21.86
C THR A 30 -3.75 0.94 21.95
N ALA A 31 -4.37 0.57 20.84
CA ALA A 31 -5.48 -0.39 20.82
C ALA A 31 -5.00 -1.85 20.80
N ALA A 32 -3.85 -2.15 20.18
CA ALA A 32 -3.34 -3.50 19.99
C ALA A 32 -2.51 -4.02 21.20
N GLY A 33 -2.01 -3.14 22.06
CA GLY A 33 -1.24 -3.50 23.27
C GLY A 33 -2.05 -4.19 24.38
N GLY A 34 -3.34 -4.39 24.22
CA GLY A 34 -4.24 -4.83 25.29
C GLY A 34 -4.95 -6.19 25.13
N ALA A 35 -4.92 -6.86 23.97
CA ALA A 35 -5.57 -8.17 23.81
C ALA A 35 -5.08 -8.97 22.60
N ALA A 36 -4.56 -10.14 22.86
CA ALA A 36 -4.37 -11.32 22.02
C ALA A 36 -4.66 -11.19 20.51
N GLY A 37 -3.57 -11.18 19.74
CA GLY A 37 -3.63 -11.10 18.28
C GLY A 37 -4.06 -12.38 17.60
N THR A 38 -5.34 -12.48 17.28
CA THR A 38 -5.82 -13.33 16.18
C THR A 38 -7.15 -12.75 15.72
N GLY A 39 -7.20 -12.18 14.54
CA GLY A 39 -8.45 -11.77 13.90
C GLY A 39 -8.67 -10.26 13.69
N LEU A 40 -7.76 -9.39 14.10
CA LEU A 40 -7.98 -7.95 14.08
C LEU A 40 -7.62 -7.25 12.73
N GLY A 41 -6.77 -7.84 11.88
CA GLY A 41 -6.34 -7.21 10.64
C GLY A 41 -7.49 -6.94 9.66
N ALA A 42 -8.40 -7.88 9.49
CA ALA A 42 -9.58 -7.71 8.65
C ALA A 42 -10.61 -6.73 9.27
N GLY A 43 -10.73 -6.69 10.59
CA GLY A 43 -11.69 -5.85 11.30
C GLY A 43 -11.32 -4.36 11.25
N ILE A 44 -10.05 -4.03 11.39
CA ILE A 44 -9.57 -2.63 11.40
C ILE A 44 -9.54 -2.06 9.98
N GLY A 45 -9.14 -2.84 8.98
CA GLY A 45 -9.24 -2.43 7.59
C GLY A 45 -10.68 -2.10 7.18
N ALA A 46 -11.67 -2.86 7.68
CA ALA A 46 -13.10 -2.59 7.45
C ALA A 46 -13.61 -1.33 8.16
N LEU A 47 -13.08 -1.00 9.33
CA LEU A 47 -13.51 0.16 10.11
C LEU A 47 -13.00 1.48 9.54
N ILE A 48 -11.80 1.50 8.93
CA ILE A 48 -11.16 2.73 8.43
C ILE A 48 -11.38 2.93 6.93
N GLY A 49 -11.51 1.86 6.15
CA GLY A 49 -11.63 1.90 4.69
C GLY A 49 -12.90 1.25 4.13
N GLY A 50 -13.86 0.84 4.95
CA GLY A 50 -15.05 0.12 4.52
C GLY A 50 -14.72 -1.21 3.82
N LYS A 51 -15.63 -1.68 2.95
CA LYS A 51 -15.44 -2.96 2.21
C LYS A 51 -14.15 -2.99 1.36
N LYS A 52 -13.67 -1.84 0.86
CA LYS A 52 -12.43 -1.74 0.09
C LYS A 52 -11.19 -1.87 0.97
N GLY A 53 -11.20 -1.31 2.18
CA GLY A 53 -10.07 -1.41 3.12
C GLY A 53 -9.90 -2.82 3.71
N ALA A 54 -10.98 -3.56 3.94
CA ALA A 54 -10.93 -4.94 4.39
C ALA A 54 -10.29 -5.88 3.36
N LYS A 55 -10.55 -5.65 2.07
CA LYS A 55 -10.00 -6.47 0.97
C LYS A 55 -8.52 -6.16 0.70
N LEU A 56 -8.13 -4.89 0.74
CA LEU A 56 -6.72 -4.51 0.65
C LEU A 56 -5.91 -5.07 1.82
N GLY A 57 -6.46 -5.06 3.04
CA GLY A 57 -5.86 -5.68 4.21
C GLY A 57 -5.63 -7.18 4.03
N SER A 58 -6.58 -7.90 3.42
CA SER A 58 -6.42 -9.34 3.15
C SER A 58 -5.42 -9.67 2.05
N MET A 59 -5.24 -8.79 1.06
CA MET A 59 -4.25 -8.97 -0.02
C MET A 59 -2.81 -8.80 0.45
N ILE A 60 -2.59 -7.98 1.49
CA ILE A 60 -1.26 -7.64 1.98
C ILE A 60 -0.85 -8.53 3.17
N GLY A 61 -1.82 -9.17 3.83
CA GLY A 61 -1.66 -9.72 5.17
C GLY A 61 -1.29 -11.18 5.33
N ALA A 62 -0.96 -11.88 4.28
CA ALA A 62 -0.63 -13.30 4.40
C ALA A 62 0.84 -13.50 4.83
N GLY A 63 1.21 -13.11 6.04
CA GLY A 63 2.53 -13.53 6.47
C GLY A 63 3.17 -12.92 7.72
N VAL A 64 2.65 -11.86 8.31
CA VAL A 64 3.36 -11.23 9.44
C VAL A 64 2.45 -11.08 10.65
N GLY A 65 2.54 -12.02 11.59
CA GLY A 65 1.80 -12.01 12.85
C GLY A 65 2.50 -11.23 13.98
N VAL A 66 3.30 -10.22 13.68
CA VAL A 66 4.05 -9.45 14.69
C VAL A 66 3.30 -8.17 15.04
N ALA A 67 2.73 -8.11 16.22
CA ALA A 67 2.10 -6.91 16.74
C ALA A 67 3.16 -5.83 17.05
N ALA A 68 2.98 -4.63 16.52
CA ALA A 68 3.79 -3.47 16.90
C ALA A 68 3.18 -2.78 18.13
N GLY A 69 4.00 -2.48 19.13
CA GLY A 69 3.59 -1.65 20.27
C GLY A 69 3.38 -0.18 19.86
N ALA A 70 2.77 0.62 20.73
CA ALA A 70 2.45 2.04 20.45
C ALA A 70 3.68 2.86 20.00
N THR A 71 4.83 2.65 20.62
CA THR A 71 6.09 3.33 20.27
C THR A 71 6.60 2.87 18.92
N ALA A 72 6.60 1.56 18.66
CA ALA A 72 7.02 0.97 17.39
C ALA A 72 6.13 1.45 16.23
N GLY A 73 4.81 1.46 16.41
CA GLY A 73 3.87 2.00 15.42
C GLY A 73 4.14 3.47 15.08
N THR A 74 4.53 4.28 16.06
CA THR A 74 4.89 5.68 15.82
C THR A 74 6.18 5.83 15.01
N LEU A 75 7.21 5.02 15.31
CA LEU A 75 8.49 5.03 14.58
C LEU A 75 8.32 4.59 13.13
N ILE A 76 7.61 3.48 12.93
CA ILE A 76 7.25 2.97 11.60
C ILE A 76 6.45 4.02 10.83
N GLY A 77 5.42 4.60 11.45
CA GLY A 77 4.59 5.65 10.83
C GLY A 77 5.41 6.85 10.34
N LYS A 78 6.35 7.35 11.17
CA LYS A 78 7.25 8.44 10.74
C LYS A 78 8.10 8.07 9.53
N LYS A 79 8.60 6.84 9.47
CA LYS A 79 9.42 6.37 8.35
C LYS A 79 8.58 6.22 7.08
N MET A 80 7.36 5.69 7.22
CA MET A 80 6.42 5.56 6.10
C MET A 80 5.94 6.93 5.60
N ASP A 81 5.76 7.94 6.46
CA ASP A 81 5.44 9.32 6.05
C ASP A 81 6.57 9.94 5.21
N LYS A 82 7.84 9.70 5.57
CA LYS A 82 8.99 10.13 4.76
C LYS A 82 9.05 9.40 3.41
N ALA A 83 8.81 8.09 3.41
CA ALA A 83 8.76 7.30 2.17
C ALA A 83 7.61 7.77 1.26
N LYS A 84 6.44 8.09 1.82
CA LYS A 84 5.32 8.69 1.08
C LYS A 84 5.71 10.02 0.47
N ALA A 85 6.34 10.92 1.23
CA ALA A 85 6.75 12.23 0.72
C ALA A 85 7.76 12.10 -0.45
N ALA A 86 8.71 11.16 -0.34
CA ALA A 86 9.65 10.87 -1.44
C ALA A 86 8.95 10.28 -2.67
N ALA A 87 7.98 9.39 -2.48
CA ALA A 87 7.19 8.79 -3.56
C ALA A 87 6.26 9.79 -4.24
N ALA A 88 5.64 10.71 -3.48
CA ALA A 88 4.72 11.72 -3.98
C ALA A 88 5.38 12.72 -4.95
N ALA A 89 6.70 12.88 -4.90
CA ALA A 89 7.46 13.67 -5.86
C ALA A 89 7.54 13.02 -7.27
N LEU A 90 7.19 11.73 -7.41
CA LEU A 90 7.39 10.95 -8.63
C LEU A 90 6.10 10.32 -9.16
N ALA A 91 5.13 10.05 -8.29
CA ALA A 91 3.86 9.40 -8.62
C ALA A 91 2.80 9.78 -7.58
N GLN A 92 1.55 9.39 -7.85
CA GLN A 92 0.48 9.56 -6.86
C GLN A 92 0.73 8.63 -5.67
N ALA A 93 0.90 9.20 -4.47
CA ALA A 93 1.19 8.44 -3.26
C ALA A 93 0.15 8.73 -2.16
N GLU A 94 -0.47 7.66 -1.64
CA GLU A 94 -1.52 7.71 -0.63
C GLU A 94 -1.14 6.85 0.56
N THR A 95 -1.65 7.20 1.74
CA THR A 95 -1.53 6.34 2.92
C THR A 95 -2.64 5.28 2.90
N TYR A 96 -2.30 4.08 3.31
CA TYR A 96 -3.29 3.04 3.62
C TYR A 96 -2.91 2.37 4.94
N THR A 97 -3.78 1.53 5.45
CA THR A 97 -3.49 0.73 6.65
C THR A 97 -3.28 -0.72 6.21
N ASP A 98 -2.14 -1.30 6.59
CA ASP A 98 -1.82 -2.69 6.28
C ASP A 98 -2.59 -3.68 7.17
N ALA A 99 -2.39 -4.97 6.96
CA ALA A 99 -3.06 -6.01 7.73
C ALA A 99 -2.64 -6.08 9.21
N ASN A 100 -1.48 -5.51 9.56
CA ASN A 100 -1.02 -5.39 10.94
C ASN A 100 -1.54 -4.11 11.61
N GLY A 101 -2.37 -3.34 10.92
CA GLY A 101 -2.86 -2.06 11.40
C GLY A 101 -1.83 -0.93 11.31
N LEU A 102 -0.70 -1.14 10.64
CA LEU A 102 0.35 -0.15 10.45
C LEU A 102 0.07 0.71 9.22
N GLY A 103 0.56 1.94 9.24
CA GLY A 103 0.50 2.80 8.07
C GLY A 103 1.44 2.33 6.98
N GLY A 104 0.91 2.14 5.77
CA GLY A 104 1.64 1.87 4.55
C GLY A 104 1.51 2.99 3.52
N VAL A 105 2.20 2.85 2.40
CA VAL A 105 2.16 3.79 1.27
C VAL A 105 1.75 3.05 0.01
N LYS A 106 0.62 3.46 -0.57
CA LYS A 106 0.19 3.02 -1.90
C LYS A 106 0.69 4.04 -2.93
N VAL A 107 1.43 3.59 -3.91
CA VAL A 107 1.94 4.42 -5.01
C VAL A 107 1.28 3.96 -6.30
N THR A 108 0.59 4.87 -6.99
CA THR A 108 -0.12 4.58 -8.24
C THR A 108 0.63 5.19 -9.41
N PHE A 109 0.94 4.36 -10.39
CA PHE A 109 1.48 4.75 -11.68
C PHE A 109 0.42 4.56 -12.76
N ASP A 110 0.06 5.63 -13.44
CA ASP A 110 -0.85 5.59 -14.57
C ASP A 110 -0.24 4.77 -15.71
N ASN A 111 -1.05 3.87 -16.26
CA ASN A 111 -0.62 2.99 -17.34
C ASN A 111 -0.27 3.74 -18.62
N GLY A 112 -0.94 4.86 -18.92
CA GLY A 112 -0.63 5.69 -20.09
C GLY A 112 0.78 6.30 -20.05
N ILE A 113 1.34 6.49 -18.85
CA ILE A 113 2.72 6.89 -18.64
C ILE A 113 3.67 5.71 -18.78
N LEU A 114 3.28 4.54 -18.24
CA LEU A 114 4.15 3.37 -18.17
C LEU A 114 4.28 2.61 -19.49
N PHE A 115 3.17 2.41 -20.21
CA PHE A 115 3.12 1.49 -21.35
C PHE A 115 2.38 2.10 -22.54
N GLN A 116 2.74 1.63 -23.74
CA GLN A 116 1.92 1.84 -24.92
C GLN A 116 0.65 0.98 -24.85
N THR A 117 -0.41 1.39 -25.55
CA THR A 117 -1.67 0.66 -25.63
C THR A 117 -1.46 -0.80 -26.03
N GLY A 118 -2.03 -1.73 -25.29
CA GLY A 118 -1.91 -3.18 -25.56
C GLY A 118 -0.52 -3.78 -25.29
N LYS A 119 0.45 -3.00 -24.80
CA LYS A 119 1.82 -3.50 -24.55
C LYS A 119 2.13 -3.58 -23.05
N ALA A 120 3.11 -4.41 -22.71
CA ALA A 120 3.73 -4.49 -21.39
C ALA A 120 5.21 -4.02 -21.42
N THR A 121 5.65 -3.45 -22.56
CA THR A 121 7.00 -2.86 -22.66
C THR A 121 6.98 -1.45 -22.10
N LEU A 122 7.85 -1.18 -21.13
CA LEU A 122 7.98 0.12 -20.51
C LEU A 122 8.48 1.18 -21.51
N THR A 123 7.85 2.36 -21.52
CA THR A 123 8.31 3.50 -22.26
C THR A 123 9.62 4.05 -21.67
N THR A 124 10.39 4.84 -22.44
CA THR A 124 11.60 5.51 -21.92
C THR A 124 11.27 6.46 -20.76
N SER A 125 10.14 7.15 -20.83
CA SER A 125 9.66 8.02 -19.74
C SER A 125 9.36 7.22 -18.47
N ALA A 126 8.68 6.08 -18.62
CA ALA A 126 8.42 5.15 -17.52
C ALA A 126 9.71 4.64 -16.87
N GLN A 127 10.67 4.21 -17.67
CA GLN A 127 11.96 3.76 -17.18
C GLN A 127 12.67 4.84 -16.36
N ASN A 128 12.64 6.09 -16.81
CA ASN A 128 13.24 7.21 -16.08
C ASN A 128 12.53 7.46 -14.73
N THR A 129 11.19 7.42 -14.71
CA THR A 129 10.40 7.60 -13.49
C THR A 129 10.62 6.45 -12.50
N LEU A 130 10.55 5.20 -12.97
CA LEU A 130 10.77 4.02 -12.14
C LEU A 130 12.22 3.94 -11.62
N ARG A 131 13.21 4.37 -12.41
CA ARG A 131 14.61 4.45 -11.96
C ARG A 131 14.75 5.44 -10.80
N LYS A 132 14.18 6.64 -10.94
CA LYS A 132 14.17 7.63 -9.85
C LYS A 132 13.44 7.10 -8.63
N PHE A 133 12.33 6.39 -8.83
CA PHE A 133 11.58 5.78 -7.74
C PHE A 133 12.40 4.69 -7.02
N ALA A 134 13.08 3.82 -7.77
CA ALA A 134 13.99 2.84 -7.20
C ALA A 134 15.09 3.51 -6.37
N GLN A 135 15.76 4.51 -6.93
CA GLN A 135 16.91 5.17 -6.30
C GLN A 135 16.53 6.04 -5.09
N ASN A 136 15.45 6.80 -5.19
CA ASN A 136 15.08 7.80 -4.17
C ASN A 136 14.08 7.27 -3.13
N VAL A 137 13.42 6.15 -3.42
CA VAL A 137 12.43 5.57 -2.51
C VAL A 137 12.85 4.17 -2.09
N LEU A 138 12.83 3.18 -2.98
CA LEU A 138 12.97 1.78 -2.56
C LEU A 138 14.38 1.44 -2.05
N ASN A 139 15.44 1.99 -2.66
CA ASN A 139 16.82 1.76 -2.18
C ASN A 139 17.15 2.55 -0.91
N VAL A 140 16.44 3.66 -0.64
CA VAL A 140 16.58 4.44 0.60
C VAL A 140 15.81 3.79 1.75
N TYR A 141 14.60 3.31 1.48
CA TYR A 141 13.73 2.61 2.43
C TYR A 141 13.77 1.11 2.17
N ASN A 142 14.97 0.53 2.22
CA ASN A 142 15.22 -0.87 1.85
C ASN A 142 14.74 -1.90 2.88
N ASP A 143 14.22 -1.44 4.01
CA ASP A 143 13.59 -2.24 5.06
C ASP A 143 12.05 -2.26 4.97
N VAL A 144 11.45 -1.71 3.90
CA VAL A 144 10.03 -1.92 3.60
C VAL A 144 9.84 -3.10 2.66
N ASP A 145 8.73 -3.80 2.82
CA ASP A 145 8.27 -4.79 1.85
C ASP A 145 7.38 -4.12 0.81
N VAL A 146 7.37 -4.66 -0.42
CA VAL A 146 6.65 -4.09 -1.56
C VAL A 146 5.85 -5.16 -2.28
N ASN A 147 4.56 -4.89 -2.53
CA ASN A 147 3.76 -5.65 -3.45
C ASN A 147 3.49 -4.81 -4.71
N VAL A 148 3.55 -5.44 -5.88
CA VAL A 148 3.33 -4.80 -7.18
C VAL A 148 2.08 -5.39 -7.82
N TYR A 149 1.08 -4.57 -8.08
CA TYR A 149 -0.20 -5.01 -8.64
C TYR A 149 -0.51 -4.30 -9.95
N GLY A 150 -0.87 -5.08 -10.98
CA GLY A 150 -1.33 -4.58 -12.26
C GLY A 150 -2.84 -4.70 -12.41
N PHE A 151 -3.47 -3.67 -12.98
CA PHE A 151 -4.90 -3.61 -13.24
C PHE A 151 -5.18 -3.23 -14.69
N ALA A 152 -6.29 -3.72 -15.23
CA ALA A 152 -6.82 -3.38 -16.53
C ALA A 152 -8.18 -2.68 -16.41
N SER A 153 -8.64 -2.06 -17.48
CA SER A 153 -10.03 -1.64 -17.67
C SER A 153 -10.87 -2.82 -18.17
N SER A 154 -12.19 -2.66 -18.18
CA SER A 154 -13.14 -3.64 -18.73
C SER A 154 -13.11 -3.72 -20.27
N ASP A 155 -12.18 -3.03 -20.93
CA ASP A 155 -12.01 -3.06 -22.39
C ASP A 155 -11.21 -4.28 -22.80
N GLY A 156 -11.83 -5.22 -23.53
CA GLY A 156 -11.22 -6.46 -23.96
C GLY A 156 -11.88 -7.70 -23.37
N SER A 157 -11.13 -8.81 -23.30
CA SER A 157 -11.59 -10.03 -22.62
C SER A 157 -10.86 -10.22 -21.30
N ASP A 158 -11.55 -10.79 -20.31
CA ASP A 158 -11.02 -11.11 -18.96
C ASP A 158 -9.66 -11.81 -19.04
N ALA A 159 -9.54 -12.83 -19.90
CA ALA A 159 -8.31 -13.60 -20.04
C ALA A 159 -7.14 -12.77 -20.61
N THR A 160 -7.44 -11.89 -21.58
CA THR A 160 -6.44 -10.97 -22.16
C THR A 160 -6.01 -9.94 -21.11
N ASN A 161 -6.97 -9.35 -20.41
CA ASN A 161 -6.72 -8.33 -19.38
C ASN A 161 -5.98 -8.89 -18.18
N LEU A 162 -6.28 -10.13 -17.77
CA LEU A 162 -5.54 -10.80 -16.71
C LEU A 162 -4.07 -11.01 -17.11
N THR A 163 -3.83 -11.55 -18.32
CA THR A 163 -2.47 -11.79 -18.84
C THR A 163 -1.70 -10.47 -19.01
N LEU A 164 -2.34 -9.44 -19.54
CA LEU A 164 -1.72 -8.15 -19.79
C LEU A 164 -1.36 -7.44 -18.48
N SER A 165 -2.27 -7.43 -17.50
CA SER A 165 -2.03 -6.83 -16.19
C SER A 165 -0.91 -7.54 -15.43
N GLN A 166 -0.84 -8.88 -15.50
CA GLN A 166 0.26 -9.67 -14.95
C GLN A 166 1.59 -9.33 -15.62
N SER A 167 1.62 -9.27 -16.95
CA SER A 167 2.83 -8.94 -17.70
C SER A 167 3.35 -7.52 -17.38
N ARG A 168 2.44 -6.56 -17.16
CA ARG A 168 2.77 -5.19 -16.78
C ARG A 168 3.34 -5.10 -15.36
N ALA A 169 2.71 -5.77 -14.40
CA ALA A 169 3.24 -5.84 -13.03
C ALA A 169 4.64 -6.46 -13.02
N GLN A 170 4.84 -7.54 -13.80
CA GLN A 170 6.14 -8.20 -13.92
C GLN A 170 7.20 -7.31 -14.60
N ALA A 171 6.83 -6.54 -15.62
CA ALA A 171 7.75 -5.61 -16.29
C ALA A 171 8.23 -4.51 -15.33
N VAL A 172 7.33 -3.96 -14.49
CA VAL A 172 7.70 -2.98 -13.44
C VAL A 172 8.62 -3.62 -12.41
N THR A 173 8.28 -4.79 -11.89
CA THR A 173 9.10 -5.54 -10.92
C THR A 173 10.51 -5.79 -11.45
N ASN A 174 10.63 -6.35 -12.65
CA ASN A 174 11.92 -6.66 -13.26
C ASN A 174 12.76 -5.40 -13.46
N TYR A 175 12.13 -4.29 -13.86
CA TYR A 175 12.83 -3.03 -14.05
C TYR A 175 13.30 -2.43 -12.73
N LEU A 176 12.50 -2.47 -11.66
CA LEU A 176 12.91 -2.00 -10.33
C LEU A 176 14.11 -2.81 -9.81
N ILE A 177 14.09 -4.13 -9.96
CA ILE A 177 15.23 -5.01 -9.62
C ILE A 177 16.48 -4.64 -10.43
N SER A 178 16.33 -4.38 -11.73
CA SER A 178 17.45 -3.94 -12.58
C SER A 178 18.03 -2.58 -12.17
N CYS A 179 17.25 -1.75 -11.46
CA CYS A 179 17.67 -0.48 -10.89
C CYS A 179 18.26 -0.61 -9.46
N GLY A 180 18.52 -1.84 -8.99
CA GLY A 180 19.18 -2.11 -7.72
C GLY A 180 18.25 -2.34 -6.53
N VAL A 181 16.93 -2.44 -6.75
CA VAL A 181 16.00 -2.84 -5.69
C VAL A 181 16.25 -4.30 -5.32
N ASN A 182 16.40 -4.57 -4.03
CA ASN A 182 16.64 -5.93 -3.56
C ASN A 182 15.43 -6.83 -3.90
N PRO A 183 15.62 -7.95 -4.61
CA PRO A 183 14.54 -8.86 -4.96
C PRO A 183 13.73 -9.35 -3.74
N SER A 184 14.38 -9.52 -2.58
CA SER A 184 13.69 -9.95 -1.35
C SER A 184 12.73 -8.90 -0.78
N GLN A 185 12.87 -7.63 -1.17
CA GLN A 185 11.97 -6.55 -0.80
C GLN A 185 10.63 -6.66 -1.56
N ILE A 186 10.62 -7.28 -2.76
CA ILE A 186 9.41 -7.45 -3.54
C ILE A 186 8.77 -8.79 -3.17
N ARG A 187 7.67 -8.73 -2.41
CA ARG A 187 7.02 -9.90 -1.83
C ARG A 187 5.99 -10.52 -2.76
N MET A 188 5.35 -9.69 -3.59
CA MET A 188 4.31 -10.17 -4.49
C MET A 188 4.27 -9.33 -5.78
N THR A 189 4.04 -10.01 -6.90
CA THR A 189 3.81 -9.38 -8.21
C THR A 189 2.62 -10.07 -8.87
N THR A 190 1.48 -9.37 -8.99
CA THR A 190 0.22 -9.97 -9.42
C THR A 190 -0.56 -9.05 -10.34
N GLY A 191 -1.14 -9.61 -11.41
CA GLY A 191 -2.14 -8.95 -12.25
C GLY A 191 -3.55 -9.35 -11.82
N TYR A 192 -4.45 -8.37 -11.72
CA TYR A 192 -5.85 -8.56 -11.34
C TYR A 192 -6.82 -8.43 -12.52
N GLY A 193 -6.30 -8.17 -13.73
CA GLY A 193 -7.14 -7.98 -14.91
C GLY A 193 -8.14 -6.84 -14.71
N GLU A 194 -9.34 -7.07 -15.15
CA GLU A 194 -10.49 -6.17 -15.02
C GLU A 194 -11.42 -6.56 -13.88
N ASN A 195 -10.88 -7.12 -12.79
CA ASN A 195 -11.71 -7.50 -11.65
C ASN A 195 -12.60 -6.32 -11.20
N PRO A 196 -13.94 -6.48 -11.18
CA PRO A 196 -14.88 -5.39 -10.92
C PRO A 196 -14.66 -4.66 -9.59
N GLU A 197 -14.02 -5.33 -8.63
CA GLU A 197 -13.71 -4.75 -7.32
C GLU A 197 -12.62 -3.67 -7.37
N TYR A 198 -11.81 -3.66 -8.43
CA TYR A 198 -10.68 -2.74 -8.60
C TYR A 198 -10.87 -1.75 -9.73
N LEU A 199 -11.99 -1.82 -10.47
CA LEU A 199 -12.32 -0.82 -11.46
C LEU A 199 -12.58 0.54 -10.79
N VAL A 200 -12.15 1.59 -11.46
CA VAL A 200 -12.38 2.97 -11.01
C VAL A 200 -13.58 3.54 -11.73
N TYR A 201 -14.49 4.15 -11.01
CA TYR A 201 -15.71 4.73 -11.57
C TYR A 201 -15.75 6.23 -11.38
N ASN A 202 -16.27 6.92 -12.36
CA ASN A 202 -16.61 8.34 -12.31
C ASN A 202 -17.82 8.57 -11.39
N ALA A 203 -18.09 9.81 -11.02
CA ALA A 203 -19.24 10.17 -10.18
C ALA A 203 -20.61 9.78 -10.79
N ASN A 204 -20.68 9.70 -12.12
CA ASN A 204 -21.88 9.29 -12.85
C ASN A 204 -22.08 7.76 -12.97
N GLY A 205 -21.21 6.95 -12.34
CA GLY A 205 -21.28 5.51 -12.36
C GLY A 205 -20.64 4.83 -13.59
N THR A 206 -20.11 5.58 -14.55
CA THR A 206 -19.38 5.01 -15.69
C THR A 206 -17.95 4.67 -15.27
N GLU A 207 -17.35 3.63 -15.86
CA GLU A 207 -15.96 3.30 -15.62
C GLU A 207 -15.03 4.43 -16.09
N ASN A 208 -14.04 4.77 -15.27
CA ASN A 208 -12.90 5.58 -15.65
C ASN A 208 -11.78 4.66 -16.17
N MET A 209 -11.89 4.26 -17.43
CA MET A 209 -10.94 3.31 -18.05
C MET A 209 -9.47 3.73 -17.92
N PRO A 210 -9.08 5.01 -18.11
CA PRO A 210 -7.69 5.44 -17.86
C PRO A 210 -7.25 5.18 -16.43
N ALA A 211 -8.06 5.49 -15.43
CA ALA A 211 -7.74 5.27 -14.02
C ALA A 211 -7.80 3.79 -13.60
N SER A 212 -8.63 2.99 -14.29
CA SER A 212 -8.68 1.53 -14.09
C SER A 212 -7.39 0.87 -14.58
N ARG A 213 -6.80 1.36 -15.67
CA ARG A 213 -5.53 0.88 -16.21
C ARG A 213 -4.36 1.50 -15.44
N ARG A 214 -3.78 0.77 -14.49
CA ARG A 214 -2.70 1.26 -13.64
C ARG A 214 -1.82 0.13 -13.11
N VAL A 215 -0.67 0.52 -12.56
CA VAL A 215 0.14 -0.35 -11.69
C VAL A 215 0.25 0.33 -10.33
N GLU A 216 -0.02 -0.41 -9.29
CA GLU A 216 0.08 0.06 -7.91
C GLU A 216 1.20 -0.68 -7.18
N LEU A 217 1.99 0.06 -6.42
CA LEU A 217 2.96 -0.47 -5.49
C LEU A 217 2.48 -0.21 -4.06
N TYR A 218 2.42 -1.27 -3.26
CA TYR A 218 2.06 -1.20 -1.86
C TYR A 218 3.32 -1.41 -1.02
N MET A 219 3.79 -0.36 -0.38
CA MET A 219 4.94 -0.37 0.51
C MET A 219 4.45 -0.48 1.95
N TYR A 220 4.97 -1.42 2.71
CA TYR A 220 4.60 -1.66 4.10
C TYR A 220 5.80 -2.09 4.94
N ALA A 221 5.67 -2.04 6.28
CA ALA A 221 6.75 -2.40 7.17
C ALA A 221 7.06 -3.90 7.04
N SER A 222 8.32 -4.24 6.78
CA SER A 222 8.79 -5.61 6.82
C SER A 222 8.79 -6.14 8.26
N GLU A 223 8.83 -7.46 8.42
CA GLU A 223 8.96 -8.07 9.74
C GLU A 223 10.22 -7.58 10.48
N ALA A 224 11.33 -7.48 9.77
CA ALA A 224 12.59 -6.97 10.33
C ALA A 224 12.44 -5.51 10.82
N MET A 225 11.73 -4.67 10.07
CA MET A 225 11.43 -3.30 10.47
C MET A 225 10.57 -3.26 11.74
N ILE A 226 9.56 -4.12 11.84
CA ILE A 226 8.68 -4.21 13.01
C ILE A 226 9.49 -4.69 14.24
N GLN A 227 10.33 -5.71 14.08
CA GLN A 227 11.19 -6.21 15.15
C GLN A 227 12.18 -5.12 15.63
N ALA A 228 12.82 -4.40 14.70
CA ALA A 228 13.73 -3.29 15.02
C ALA A 228 13.00 -2.15 15.75
N ALA A 229 11.78 -1.83 15.36
CA ALA A 229 10.96 -0.82 16.01
C ALA A 229 10.56 -1.23 17.43
N ASN A 230 10.17 -2.49 17.64
CA ASN A 230 9.85 -3.05 18.96
C ASN A 230 11.07 -3.08 19.89
N ALA A 231 12.26 -3.35 19.34
CA ALA A 231 13.54 -3.32 20.06
C ALA A 231 14.07 -1.90 20.30
N GLY A 232 13.44 -0.85 19.75
CA GLY A 232 13.89 0.54 19.84
C GLY A 232 15.16 0.84 19.02
N THR A 233 15.51 -0.05 18.06
CA THR A 233 16.73 0.07 17.23
C THR A 233 16.44 0.60 15.82
N LEU A 234 15.17 0.83 15.46
CA LEU A 234 14.78 1.40 14.17
C LEU A 234 15.29 2.84 14.05
N LYS A 235 16.07 3.12 12.99
CA LYS A 235 16.66 4.43 12.67
C LYS A 235 15.88 5.17 11.59
#